data_b0d8bd4fb49afcdb0ed222e97f9c7e2d
#
_entry.id   b0d8bd4fb49afcdb0ed222e97f9c7e2d
#
_cell.length_a   1.000
_cell.length_b   1.000
_cell.length_c   1.000
_cell.angle_alpha   90.00
_cell.angle_beta   90.00
_cell.angle_gamma   90.00
#
_symmetry.space_group_name_H-M   'P 1'
#
loop_
_entity.id
_entity.type
_entity.pdbx_description
1 polymer ?
#
loop_
_entity_poly.entity_id
_entity_poly.type
_entity_poly.pdbx_seq_one_letter_code
_entity_poly.pdbx_strand_id
1 'polypeptide(L)'
;PADVPSRAWLKFEQALAWRGWDQLDLRGQTALDLGCAPGGATYALIQRGMNVLGIDTGEMDPRVLDLAKAQGVRFDHWRTAAGRLNLTALPREVALLLCDINLAPPLVIPEIQRVQDAVQARRLILTIKLNTPALEDRAHEFIDTIRDFAPAPVFATQLAGNRREICVCAG
;
A
#
# COMPACT_ATOMS: atom_id res chain seq x y z
N PRO A 1 -11.25 -8.70 -12.60
CA PRO A 1 -11.79 -10.04 -12.39
C PRO A 1 -12.93 -10.00 -11.38
N ALA A 2 -13.99 -10.80 -11.60
CA ALA A 2 -15.16 -10.83 -10.70
C ALA A 2 -14.88 -11.50 -9.34
N ASP A 3 -13.67 -12.01 -9.15
CA ASP A 3 -13.32 -12.90 -8.03
C ASP A 3 -12.18 -12.40 -7.15
N VAL A 4 -12.00 -11.08 -7.04
CA VAL A 4 -11.01 -10.47 -6.14
C VAL A 4 -11.65 -9.88 -4.89
N PRO A 5 -10.95 -9.86 -3.73
CA PRO A 5 -11.52 -9.43 -2.45
C PRO A 5 -12.06 -8.00 -2.44
N SER A 6 -11.42 -7.07 -3.14
CA SER A 6 -11.86 -5.68 -3.21
C SER A 6 -11.29 -4.93 -4.42
N ARG A 7 -11.79 -3.71 -4.64
CA ARG A 7 -11.31 -2.79 -5.70
C ARG A 7 -9.87 -2.32 -5.50
N ALA A 8 -9.28 -2.46 -4.33
CA ALA A 8 -7.88 -2.14 -4.08
C ALA A 8 -6.95 -2.96 -4.98
N TRP A 9 -7.34 -4.17 -5.39
CA TRP A 9 -6.66 -4.96 -6.41
C TRP A 9 -6.44 -4.15 -7.70
N LEU A 10 -7.50 -3.55 -8.23
CA LEU A 10 -7.43 -2.78 -9.48
C LEU A 10 -6.54 -1.55 -9.35
N LYS A 11 -6.64 -0.81 -8.23
CA LYS A 11 -5.80 0.37 -7.99
C LYS A 11 -4.32 0.01 -7.97
N PHE A 12 -3.97 -1.09 -7.31
CA PHE A 12 -2.60 -1.58 -7.25
C PHE A 12 -2.08 -1.98 -8.63
N GLU A 13 -2.85 -2.75 -9.42
CA GLU A 13 -2.50 -3.14 -10.78
C GLU A 13 -2.29 -1.92 -11.70
N GLN A 14 -3.18 -0.94 -11.60
CA GLN A 14 -3.05 0.30 -12.37
C GLN A 14 -1.81 1.11 -11.96
N ALA A 15 -1.47 1.16 -10.66
CA ALA A 15 -0.28 1.83 -10.18
C ALA A 15 1.01 1.17 -10.72
N LEU A 16 1.08 -0.16 -10.69
CA LEU A 16 2.20 -0.91 -11.25
C LEU A 16 2.36 -0.66 -12.74
N ALA A 17 1.27 -0.79 -13.52
CA ALA A 17 1.28 -0.58 -14.96
C ALA A 17 1.68 0.87 -15.30
N TRP A 18 1.13 1.85 -14.59
CA TRP A 18 1.46 3.26 -14.78
C TRP A 18 2.94 3.57 -14.55
N ARG A 19 3.56 2.89 -13.57
CA ARG A 19 4.98 3.06 -13.25
C ARG A 19 5.92 2.16 -14.07
N GLY A 20 5.38 1.26 -14.88
CA GLY A 20 6.18 0.23 -15.55
C GLY A 20 6.79 -0.79 -14.57
N TRP A 21 6.20 -0.93 -13.37
CA TRP A 21 6.64 -1.87 -12.34
C TRP A 21 5.97 -3.24 -12.45
N ASP A 22 5.01 -3.38 -13.33
CA ASP A 22 4.35 -4.65 -13.65
C ASP A 22 5.30 -5.70 -14.24
N GLN A 23 6.44 -5.26 -14.80
CA GLN A 23 7.51 -6.12 -15.34
C GLN A 23 8.59 -6.50 -14.31
N LEU A 24 8.51 -5.99 -13.08
CA LEU A 24 9.49 -6.32 -12.05
C LEU A 24 9.29 -7.75 -11.54
N ASP A 25 10.40 -8.47 -11.34
CA ASP A 25 10.36 -9.72 -10.60
C ASP A 25 10.32 -9.42 -9.09
N LEU A 26 9.13 -9.57 -8.52
CA LEU A 26 8.85 -9.31 -7.11
C LEU A 26 8.79 -10.58 -6.26
N ARG A 27 8.99 -11.76 -6.85
CA ARG A 27 8.88 -13.07 -6.17
C ARG A 27 9.85 -13.17 -5.00
N GLY A 28 9.34 -13.67 -3.88
CA GLY A 28 10.09 -13.85 -2.64
C GLY A 28 10.41 -12.56 -1.89
N GLN A 29 10.19 -11.38 -2.50
CA GLN A 29 10.38 -10.10 -1.83
C GLN A 29 9.25 -9.83 -0.84
N THR A 30 9.50 -8.96 0.15
CA THR A 30 8.53 -8.62 1.19
C THR A 30 7.82 -7.31 0.85
N ALA A 31 6.49 -7.33 0.96
CA ALA A 31 5.64 -6.14 0.95
C ALA A 31 5.03 -5.90 2.33
N LEU A 32 4.83 -4.63 2.67
CA LEU A 32 4.06 -4.18 3.82
C LEU A 32 2.82 -3.44 3.31
N ASP A 33 1.62 -3.90 3.71
CA ASP A 33 0.34 -3.36 3.23
C ASP A 33 -0.45 -2.74 4.40
N LEU A 34 -0.45 -1.41 4.48
CA LEU A 34 -1.16 -0.63 5.49
C LEU A 34 -2.59 -0.33 5.01
N GLY A 35 -3.58 -0.78 5.78
CA GLY A 35 -5.00 -0.74 5.38
C GLY A 35 -5.34 -1.91 4.45
N CYS A 36 -4.81 -3.09 4.76
CA CYS A 36 -4.85 -4.25 3.89
C CYS A 36 -6.25 -4.88 3.75
N ALA A 37 -7.14 -4.78 4.75
CA ALA A 37 -8.43 -5.46 4.71
C ALA A 37 -9.41 -4.81 3.70
N PRO A 38 -10.24 -5.61 3.02
CA PRO A 38 -10.39 -7.08 3.08
C PRO A 38 -9.36 -7.86 2.26
N GLY A 39 -8.36 -7.23 1.63
CA GLY A 39 -7.24 -7.93 1.02
C GLY A 39 -7.09 -7.79 -0.50
N GLY A 40 -7.69 -6.77 -1.14
CA GLY A 40 -7.58 -6.60 -2.59
C GLY A 40 -6.14 -6.40 -3.06
N ALA A 41 -5.41 -5.45 -2.50
CA ALA A 41 -4.00 -5.20 -2.83
C ALA A 41 -3.11 -6.36 -2.36
N THR A 42 -3.33 -6.86 -1.14
CA THR A 42 -2.65 -8.05 -0.61
C THR A 42 -2.77 -9.26 -1.55
N TYR A 43 -3.97 -9.50 -2.09
CA TYR A 43 -4.23 -10.59 -3.05
C TYR A 43 -3.36 -10.43 -4.31
N ALA A 44 -3.28 -9.22 -4.86
CA ALA A 44 -2.46 -8.94 -6.04
C ALA A 44 -0.95 -9.10 -5.76
N LEU A 45 -0.47 -8.71 -4.56
CA LEU A 45 0.90 -8.94 -4.12
C LEU A 45 1.25 -10.43 -4.05
N ILE A 46 0.35 -11.22 -3.45
CA ILE A 46 0.49 -12.68 -3.35
C ILE A 46 0.48 -13.33 -4.73
N GLN A 47 -0.40 -12.89 -5.65
CA GLN A 47 -0.39 -13.37 -7.05
C GLN A 47 0.97 -13.16 -7.74
N ARG A 48 1.74 -12.16 -7.33
CA ARG A 48 3.11 -11.90 -7.82
C ARG A 48 4.20 -12.65 -7.04
N GLY A 49 3.82 -13.56 -6.15
CA GLY A 49 4.74 -14.35 -5.35
C GLY A 49 5.47 -13.58 -4.24
N MET A 50 4.94 -12.42 -3.82
CA MET A 50 5.50 -11.65 -2.71
C MET A 50 5.10 -12.25 -1.35
N ASN A 51 6.01 -12.16 -0.38
CA ASN A 51 5.66 -12.30 1.02
C ASN A 51 4.98 -11.00 1.49
N VAL A 52 3.90 -11.10 2.27
CA VAL A 52 3.14 -9.91 2.67
C VAL A 52 2.93 -9.88 4.18
N LEU A 53 3.23 -8.73 4.79
CA LEU A 53 2.74 -8.36 6.11
C LEU A 53 1.62 -7.33 5.94
N GLY A 54 0.39 -7.73 6.22
CA GLY A 54 -0.78 -6.87 6.18
C GLY A 54 -1.09 -6.27 7.55
N ILE A 55 -1.41 -4.99 7.60
CA ILE A 55 -1.77 -4.24 8.81
C ILE A 55 -3.14 -3.63 8.64
N ASP A 56 -4.11 -4.09 9.40
CA ASP A 56 -5.48 -3.56 9.43
C ASP A 56 -6.22 -4.04 10.68
N THR A 57 -7.21 -3.31 11.13
CA THR A 57 -8.13 -3.75 12.20
C THR A 57 -9.27 -4.62 11.69
N GLY A 58 -9.57 -4.57 10.39
CA GLY A 58 -10.62 -5.33 9.70
C GLY A 58 -10.29 -6.80 9.55
N GLU A 59 -11.22 -7.54 8.95
CA GLU A 59 -11.05 -8.96 8.67
C GLU A 59 -10.54 -9.19 7.25
N MET A 60 -9.66 -10.18 7.12
CA MET A 60 -9.12 -10.59 5.82
C MET A 60 -10.08 -11.56 5.14
N ASP A 61 -10.31 -11.36 3.85
CA ASP A 61 -11.09 -12.30 3.04
C ASP A 61 -10.38 -13.66 2.99
N PRO A 62 -11.10 -14.78 3.23
CA PRO A 62 -10.50 -16.13 3.20
C PRO A 62 -9.75 -16.47 1.91
N ARG A 63 -10.17 -15.92 0.78
CA ARG A 63 -9.49 -16.12 -0.52
C ARG A 63 -8.02 -15.68 -0.51
N VAL A 64 -7.66 -14.69 0.31
CA VAL A 64 -6.27 -14.23 0.48
C VAL A 64 -5.42 -15.31 1.14
N LEU A 65 -5.96 -15.94 2.19
CA LEU A 65 -5.28 -17.01 2.93
C LEU A 65 -5.10 -18.26 2.05
N ASP A 66 -6.15 -18.61 1.29
CA ASP A 66 -6.13 -19.75 0.38
C ASP A 66 -5.11 -19.54 -0.75
N LEU A 67 -5.06 -18.34 -1.32
CA LEU A 67 -4.07 -18.00 -2.33
C LEU A 67 -2.64 -18.05 -1.78
N ALA A 68 -2.40 -17.51 -0.59
CA ALA A 68 -1.06 -17.54 0.03
C ALA A 68 -0.55 -18.97 0.21
N LYS A 69 -1.42 -19.88 0.67
CA LYS A 69 -1.10 -21.32 0.78
C LYS A 69 -0.80 -21.93 -0.59
N ALA A 70 -1.66 -21.66 -1.59
CA ALA A 70 -1.51 -22.21 -2.93
C ALA A 70 -0.22 -21.73 -3.62
N GLN A 71 0.20 -20.49 -3.37
CA GLN A 71 1.43 -19.90 -3.92
C GLN A 71 2.68 -20.23 -3.09
N GLY A 72 2.53 -20.79 -1.89
CA GLY A 72 3.65 -21.08 -0.99
C GLY A 72 4.38 -19.84 -0.48
N VAL A 73 3.70 -18.69 -0.41
CA VAL A 73 4.24 -17.44 0.09
C VAL A 73 3.84 -17.19 1.54
N ARG A 74 4.67 -16.46 2.26
CA ARG A 74 4.34 -16.06 3.63
C ARG A 74 3.35 -14.91 3.61
N PHE A 75 2.25 -15.06 4.36
CA PHE A 75 1.31 -14.00 4.65
C PHE A 75 1.02 -13.93 6.15
N ASP A 76 1.28 -12.76 6.74
CA ASP A 76 0.93 -12.45 8.13
C ASP A 76 -0.03 -11.28 8.14
N HIS A 77 -1.10 -11.36 8.94
CA HIS A 77 -2.04 -10.27 9.17
C HIS A 77 -1.99 -9.84 10.63
N TRP A 78 -1.51 -8.62 10.87
CA TRP A 78 -1.54 -8.01 12.19
C TRP A 78 -2.80 -7.16 12.34
N ARG A 79 -3.73 -7.64 13.15
CA ARG A 79 -5.01 -6.94 13.40
C ARG A 79 -4.81 -5.78 14.37
N THR A 80 -4.21 -4.71 13.89
CA THR A 80 -3.92 -3.49 14.65
C THR A 80 -4.00 -2.26 13.76
N ALA A 81 -4.22 -1.09 14.38
CA ALA A 81 -4.12 0.17 13.67
C ALA A 81 -2.65 0.54 13.41
N ALA A 82 -2.36 1.19 12.26
CA ALA A 82 -1.01 1.62 11.90
C ALA A 82 -0.34 2.43 13.02
N GLY A 83 -1.06 3.35 13.66
CA GLY A 83 -0.56 4.16 14.76
C GLY A 83 -0.16 3.40 16.03
N ARG A 84 -0.52 2.13 16.15
CA ARG A 84 -0.18 1.26 17.29
C ARG A 84 0.90 0.23 16.99
N LEU A 85 1.51 0.30 15.81
CA LEU A 85 2.53 -0.65 15.40
C LEU A 85 3.77 -0.57 16.30
N ASN A 86 4.25 -1.74 16.71
CA ASN A 86 5.60 -1.88 17.23
C ASN A 86 6.58 -1.89 16.04
N LEU A 87 7.23 -0.76 15.78
CA LEU A 87 8.12 -0.57 14.64
C LEU A 87 9.35 -1.49 14.68
N THR A 88 9.80 -1.87 15.87
CA THR A 88 10.97 -2.76 16.01
C THR A 88 10.68 -4.21 15.62
N ALA A 89 9.41 -4.58 15.53
CA ALA A 89 8.97 -5.90 15.08
C ALA A 89 8.73 -5.97 13.57
N LEU A 90 8.77 -4.82 12.86
CA LEU A 90 8.60 -4.79 11.40
C LEU A 90 9.80 -5.42 10.68
N PRO A 91 9.59 -5.99 9.47
CA PRO A 91 10.67 -6.50 8.65
C PRO A 91 11.63 -5.37 8.24
N ARG A 92 12.93 -5.64 8.23
CA ARG A 92 13.97 -4.65 7.88
C ARG A 92 14.18 -4.49 6.38
N GLU A 93 13.79 -5.49 5.59
CA GLU A 93 13.93 -5.48 4.14
C GLU A 93 12.53 -5.50 3.50
N VAL A 94 12.03 -4.32 3.19
CA VAL A 94 10.74 -4.13 2.52
C VAL A 94 10.99 -3.63 1.10
N ALA A 95 10.53 -4.39 0.13
CA ALA A 95 10.64 -4.00 -1.28
C ALA A 95 9.57 -2.98 -1.67
N LEU A 96 8.38 -3.11 -1.07
CA LEU A 96 7.22 -2.31 -1.41
C LEU A 96 6.37 -2.03 -0.16
N LEU A 97 6.14 -0.75 0.11
CA LEU A 97 5.19 -0.28 1.12
C LEU A 97 3.94 0.24 0.41
N LEU A 98 2.79 -0.36 0.74
CA LEU A 98 1.48 0.10 0.30
C LEU A 98 0.73 0.79 1.43
N CYS A 99 -0.11 1.77 1.08
CA CYS A 99 -1.08 2.35 2.01
C CYS A 99 -2.38 2.72 1.28
N ASP A 100 -3.49 2.11 1.69
CA ASP A 100 -4.86 2.47 1.27
C ASP A 100 -5.77 2.65 2.50
N ILE A 101 -5.25 3.26 3.57
CA ILE A 101 -6.02 3.55 4.78
C ILE A 101 -7.04 4.66 4.50
N ASN A 102 -8.27 4.47 4.95
CA ASN A 102 -9.35 5.47 4.78
C ASN A 102 -9.28 6.56 5.86
N LEU A 103 -8.19 7.31 5.89
CA LEU A 103 -7.99 8.48 6.75
C LEU A 103 -7.65 9.70 5.91
N ALA A 104 -7.92 10.90 6.47
CA ALA A 104 -7.51 12.15 5.84
C ALA A 104 -5.97 12.29 5.80
N PRO A 105 -5.41 12.95 4.76
CA PRO A 105 -3.97 13.09 4.57
C PRO A 105 -3.19 13.57 5.80
N PRO A 106 -3.66 14.59 6.56
CA PRO A 106 -2.94 15.05 7.75
C PRO A 106 -2.79 14.00 8.86
N LEU A 107 -3.62 12.95 8.83
CA LEU A 107 -3.57 11.86 9.80
C LEU A 107 -2.78 10.65 9.29
N VAL A 108 -2.91 10.33 7.99
CA VAL A 108 -2.29 9.13 7.44
C VAL A 108 -0.83 9.35 7.02
N ILE A 109 -0.47 10.53 6.52
CA ILE A 109 0.90 10.81 6.03
C ILE A 109 1.95 10.67 7.15
N PRO A 110 1.74 11.22 8.37
CA PRO A 110 2.69 11.00 9.47
C PRO A 110 2.87 9.51 9.83
N GLU A 111 1.81 8.71 9.74
CA GLU A 111 1.90 7.27 10.00
C GLU A 111 2.68 6.53 8.92
N ILE A 112 2.48 6.90 7.64
CA ILE A 112 3.27 6.37 6.53
C ILE A 112 4.74 6.72 6.71
N GLN A 113 5.05 7.98 7.02
CA GLN A 113 6.43 8.44 7.26
C GLN A 113 7.08 7.62 8.39
N ARG A 114 6.40 7.51 9.54
CA ARG A 114 6.89 6.76 10.70
C ARG A 114 7.22 5.30 10.37
N VAL A 115 6.39 4.66 9.56
CA VAL A 115 6.62 3.29 9.10
C VAL A 115 7.76 3.26 8.08
N GLN A 116 7.79 4.18 7.10
CA GLN A 116 8.84 4.26 6.10
C GLN A 116 10.23 4.48 6.73
N ASP A 117 10.32 5.34 7.74
CA ASP A 117 11.57 5.59 8.47
C ASP A 117 12.09 4.31 9.15
N ALA A 118 11.19 3.44 9.60
CA ALA A 118 11.54 2.18 10.25
C ALA A 118 11.95 1.07 9.28
N VAL A 119 11.27 0.96 8.12
CA VAL A 119 11.45 -0.18 7.20
C VAL A 119 12.28 0.15 5.97
N GLN A 120 12.46 1.44 5.64
CA GLN A 120 13.22 1.92 4.48
C GLN A 120 12.82 1.20 3.18
N ALA A 121 11.50 1.13 2.92
CA ALA A 121 10.99 0.46 1.74
C ALA A 121 11.54 1.07 0.45
N ARG A 122 11.92 0.22 -0.50
CA ARG A 122 12.52 0.67 -1.76
C ARG A 122 11.52 1.36 -2.69
N ARG A 123 10.24 1.02 -2.57
CA ARG A 123 9.15 1.61 -3.36
C ARG A 123 7.92 1.82 -2.50
N LEU A 124 7.17 2.88 -2.81
CA LEU A 124 5.89 3.18 -2.18
C LEU A 124 4.78 3.24 -3.23
N ILE A 125 3.59 2.74 -2.87
CA ILE A 125 2.32 2.97 -3.57
C ILE A 125 1.31 3.43 -2.52
N LEU A 126 0.93 4.70 -2.58
CA LEU A 126 0.08 5.33 -1.58
C LEU A 126 -1.22 5.82 -2.23
N THR A 127 -2.35 5.53 -1.60
CA THR A 127 -3.65 6.11 -1.95
C THR A 127 -3.99 7.22 -0.95
N ILE A 128 -3.94 8.47 -1.38
CA ILE A 128 -4.19 9.65 -0.56
C ILE A 128 -5.62 10.13 -0.79
N LYS A 129 -6.44 10.13 0.27
CA LYS A 129 -7.87 10.45 0.20
C LYS A 129 -8.11 11.96 0.19
N LEU A 130 -8.74 12.47 -0.86
CA LEU A 130 -9.10 13.89 -1.02
C LEU A 130 -10.62 14.05 -0.93
N ASN A 131 -11.21 13.64 0.20
CA ASN A 131 -12.66 13.50 0.35
C ASN A 131 -13.42 14.81 0.42
N THR A 132 -12.74 15.97 0.52
CA THR A 132 -13.34 17.29 0.56
C THR A 132 -12.62 18.25 -0.39
N PRO A 133 -13.29 19.31 -0.91
CA PRO A 133 -12.64 20.31 -1.73
C PRO A 133 -11.40 20.94 -1.06
N ALA A 134 -11.48 21.23 0.23
CA ALA A 134 -10.35 21.80 0.99
C ALA A 134 -9.12 20.87 1.04
N LEU A 135 -9.29 19.55 0.94
CA LEU A 135 -8.18 18.60 0.82
C LEU A 135 -7.69 18.51 -0.63
N GLU A 136 -8.61 18.61 -1.60
CA GLU A 136 -8.25 18.64 -3.03
C GLU A 136 -7.36 19.86 -3.35
N ASP A 137 -7.70 21.03 -2.85
CA ASP A 137 -6.94 22.28 -3.02
C ASP A 137 -5.52 22.19 -2.46
N ARG A 138 -5.30 21.32 -1.45
CA ARG A 138 -4.03 21.12 -0.78
C ARG A 138 -3.27 19.86 -1.25
N ALA A 139 -3.71 19.22 -2.32
CA ALA A 139 -3.10 17.98 -2.79
C ALA A 139 -1.59 18.12 -3.04
N HIS A 140 -1.13 19.25 -3.57
CA HIS A 140 0.28 19.53 -3.81
C HIS A 140 1.11 19.56 -2.50
N GLU A 141 0.57 20.16 -1.42
CA GLU A 141 1.25 20.20 -0.11
C GLU A 141 1.47 18.78 0.44
N PHE A 142 0.48 17.89 0.26
CA PHE A 142 0.60 16.49 0.69
C PHE A 142 1.64 15.73 -0.12
N ILE A 143 1.69 15.97 -1.43
CA ILE A 143 2.71 15.36 -2.31
C ILE A 143 4.11 15.85 -1.91
N ASP A 144 4.27 17.14 -1.63
CA ASP A 144 5.55 17.71 -1.19
C ASP A 144 5.99 17.12 0.15
N THR A 145 5.07 17.01 1.12
CA THR A 145 5.35 16.32 2.39
C THR A 145 5.81 14.87 2.18
N ILE A 146 5.18 14.14 1.25
CA ILE A 146 5.59 12.76 0.94
C ILE A 146 6.99 12.73 0.31
N ARG A 147 7.37 13.71 -0.51
CA ARG A 147 8.70 13.81 -1.11
C ARG A 147 9.82 13.93 -0.07
N ASP A 148 9.53 14.49 1.11
CA ASP A 148 10.54 14.68 2.16
C ASP A 148 11.04 13.37 2.76
N PHE A 149 10.22 12.29 2.71
CA PHE A 149 10.60 11.00 3.31
C PHE A 149 10.57 9.81 2.34
N ALA A 150 9.95 9.95 1.19
CA ALA A 150 9.80 8.85 0.23
C ALA A 150 11.07 8.67 -0.62
N PRO A 151 11.37 7.45 -1.10
CA PRO A 151 12.46 7.24 -2.05
C PRO A 151 12.18 8.00 -3.36
N ALA A 152 13.21 8.64 -3.90
CA ALA A 152 13.10 9.37 -5.17
C ALA A 152 13.19 8.40 -6.38
N PRO A 153 12.53 8.74 -7.51
CA PRO A 153 11.65 9.89 -7.73
C PRO A 153 10.21 9.66 -7.24
N VAL A 154 9.49 10.75 -6.92
CA VAL A 154 8.08 10.71 -6.51
C VAL A 154 7.18 11.21 -7.64
N PHE A 155 6.15 10.43 -7.94
CA PHE A 155 5.14 10.71 -8.95
C PHE A 155 3.75 10.64 -8.36
N ALA A 156 2.84 11.47 -8.82
CA ALA A 156 1.45 11.46 -8.40
C ALA A 156 0.50 11.55 -9.59
N THR A 157 -0.61 10.84 -9.53
CA THR A 157 -1.65 10.85 -10.55
C THR A 157 -3.00 10.43 -9.97
N GLN A 158 -4.06 10.69 -10.72
CA GLN A 158 -5.36 10.08 -10.46
C GLN A 158 -5.55 8.91 -11.41
N LEU A 159 -5.51 7.69 -10.88
CA LEU A 159 -5.77 6.49 -11.66
C LEU A 159 -7.26 6.33 -11.96
N ALA A 160 -7.61 5.59 -13.02
CA ALA A 160 -9.00 5.31 -13.37
C ALA A 160 -9.79 4.59 -12.25
N GLY A 161 -9.10 3.79 -11.42
CA GLY A 161 -9.67 3.14 -10.24
C GLY A 161 -9.91 4.06 -9.04
N ASN A 162 -9.30 5.26 -9.04
CA ASN A 162 -9.45 6.24 -7.98
C ASN A 162 -10.75 7.03 -8.16
N ARG A 163 -11.30 7.52 -7.04
CA ARG A 163 -12.45 8.44 -7.06
C ARG A 163 -11.98 9.82 -6.61
N ARG A 164 -12.21 10.20 -5.33
CA ARG A 164 -11.65 11.40 -4.69
C ARG A 164 -10.36 11.05 -3.96
N GLU A 165 -9.39 10.58 -4.70
CA GLU A 165 -8.09 10.15 -4.18
C GLU A 165 -7.05 10.24 -5.28
N ILE A 166 -5.80 10.42 -4.89
CA ILE A 166 -4.63 10.37 -5.78
C ILE A 166 -3.77 9.15 -5.43
N CYS A 167 -3.13 8.59 -6.43
CA CYS A 167 -2.08 7.61 -6.28
C CYS A 167 -0.73 8.32 -6.27
N VAL A 168 0.07 8.08 -5.24
CA VAL A 168 1.45 8.54 -5.16
C VAL A 168 2.36 7.32 -5.19
N CYS A 169 3.29 7.30 -6.15
CA CYS A 169 4.31 6.25 -6.29
C CYS A 169 5.70 6.86 -6.11
N ALA A 170 6.57 6.16 -5.40
CA ALA A 170 7.94 6.59 -5.14
C ALA A 170 8.95 5.44 -5.25
N GLY A 171 10.15 5.74 -5.80
CA GLY A 171 11.23 4.78 -6.02
C GLY A 171 11.53 4.43 -7.46
#